data_4507005bac8b93ef2a1767089846f538
#
_entry.id   4507005bac8b93ef2a1767089846f538
#
_cell.length_a   1.000
_cell.length_b   1.000
_cell.length_c   1.000
_cell.angle_alpha   90.00
_cell.angle_beta   90.00
_cell.angle_gamma   90.00
#
_symmetry.space_group_name_H-M   'P 1'
#
loop_
_entity.id
_entity.type
_entity.pdbx_description
1 polymer ?
#
loop_
_entity_poly.entity_id
_entity_poly.type
_entity_poly.pdbx_seq_one_letter_code
_entity_poly.pdbx_strand_id
1 'polypeptide(L)'
;AFEFDRMMQIPEVTGILIQPMLTGTELFVGAKYEEKFGHVVLCGLGGIFVEVLKDVSSGLAPLSYEEAYSMIHSLRAYKIIKGTRGQKGVNEDKFAEIIVRLSTLLRFATEIKEMDINPLLATEKYVIAVDARIRIEKK
;
A
#
# COMPACT_ATOMS: atom_id res chain seq x y z
N ALA A 1 -11.26 -28.51 9.14
CA ALA A 1 -12.35 -29.32 8.56
C ALA A 1 -13.72 -28.82 9.03
N PHE A 2 -13.97 -28.77 10.34
CA PHE A 2 -15.29 -28.36 10.88
C PHE A 2 -15.74 -26.97 10.41
N GLU A 3 -14.89 -25.96 10.49
CA GLU A 3 -15.23 -24.60 10.05
C GLU A 3 -15.44 -24.53 8.53
N PHE A 4 -14.66 -25.25 7.77
CA PHE A 4 -14.84 -25.35 6.31
C PHE A 4 -16.24 -25.89 5.97
N ASP A 5 -16.63 -27.00 6.58
CA ASP A 5 -17.93 -27.63 6.34
C ASP A 5 -19.07 -26.71 6.76
N ARG A 6 -18.92 -26.02 7.90
CA ARG A 6 -19.89 -25.04 8.39
C ARG A 6 -20.06 -23.86 7.41
N MET A 7 -18.96 -23.31 6.91
CA MET A 7 -18.97 -22.18 5.98
C MET A 7 -19.53 -22.56 4.61
N MET A 8 -19.29 -23.79 4.14
CA MET A 8 -19.85 -24.29 2.87
C MET A 8 -21.36 -24.45 2.90
N GLN A 9 -22.00 -24.41 4.07
CA GLN A 9 -23.46 -24.44 4.22
C GLN A 9 -24.12 -23.07 4.06
N ILE A 10 -23.36 -21.98 3.98
CA ILE A 10 -23.90 -20.64 3.74
C ILE A 10 -24.52 -20.60 2.34
N PRO A 11 -25.76 -20.09 2.19
CA PRO A 11 -26.41 -20.01 0.89
C PRO A 11 -25.55 -19.27 -0.15
N GLU A 12 -25.52 -19.82 -1.38
CA GLU A 12 -24.79 -19.25 -2.53
C GLU A 12 -23.26 -19.25 -2.41
N VAL A 13 -22.69 -19.86 -1.36
CA VAL A 13 -21.24 -19.95 -1.27
C VAL A 13 -20.69 -20.88 -2.36
N THR A 14 -19.65 -20.40 -3.08
CA THR A 14 -18.98 -21.17 -4.14
C THR A 14 -17.60 -21.66 -3.73
N GLY A 15 -17.06 -21.11 -2.65
CA GLY A 15 -15.74 -21.49 -2.14
C GLY A 15 -15.41 -20.74 -0.86
N ILE A 16 -14.29 -21.12 -0.26
CA ILE A 16 -13.79 -20.52 0.97
C ILE A 16 -12.36 -20.05 0.73
N LEU A 17 -12.12 -18.78 1.02
CA LEU A 17 -10.79 -18.19 0.98
C LEU A 17 -10.11 -18.36 2.34
N ILE A 18 -8.93 -18.95 2.34
CA ILE A 18 -8.11 -19.13 3.54
C ILE A 18 -6.88 -18.22 3.41
N GLN A 19 -6.69 -17.33 4.37
CA GLN A 19 -5.58 -16.40 4.39
C GLN A 19 -4.89 -16.40 5.75
N PRO A 20 -3.57 -16.12 5.80
CA PRO A 20 -2.90 -15.87 7.07
C PRO A 20 -3.51 -14.66 7.79
N MET A 21 -3.62 -14.73 9.10
CA MET A 21 -3.96 -13.56 9.92
C MET A 21 -2.71 -12.71 10.07
N LEU A 22 -2.75 -11.51 9.50
CA LEU A 22 -1.65 -10.54 9.57
C LEU A 22 -2.02 -9.39 10.50
N THR A 23 -1.03 -8.89 11.21
CA THR A 23 -1.15 -7.70 12.05
C THR A 23 -0.03 -6.73 11.69
N GLY A 24 -0.23 -5.47 12.00
CA GLY A 24 0.77 -4.44 11.76
C GLY A 24 0.17 -3.06 11.61
N THR A 25 1.03 -2.09 11.39
CA THR A 25 0.64 -0.73 11.06
C THR A 25 0.09 -0.70 9.64
N GLU A 26 -1.05 -0.08 9.44
CA GLU A 26 -1.64 0.07 8.11
C GLU A 26 -0.94 1.20 7.34
N LEU A 27 -0.38 0.84 6.20
CA LEU A 27 0.17 1.77 5.22
C LEU A 27 -0.60 1.64 3.91
N PHE A 28 -0.41 2.60 3.03
CA PHE A 28 -0.86 2.47 1.64
C PHE A 28 0.19 3.00 0.67
N VAL A 29 0.13 2.50 -0.55
CA VAL A 29 0.81 3.06 -1.71
C VAL A 29 -0.13 2.99 -2.90
N GLY A 30 -0.16 4.05 -3.67
CA GLY A 30 -1.02 4.12 -4.85
C GLY A 30 -0.36 4.90 -5.97
N ALA A 31 -1.03 4.90 -7.11
CA ALA A 31 -0.61 5.69 -8.26
C ALA A 31 -1.83 6.14 -9.06
N LYS A 32 -1.68 7.30 -9.68
CA LYS A 32 -2.69 7.87 -10.57
C LYS A 32 -2.01 8.51 -11.77
N TYR A 33 -2.55 8.26 -12.94
CA TYR A 33 -2.09 8.92 -14.16
C TYR A 33 -2.69 10.33 -14.28
N GLU A 34 -1.81 11.30 -14.44
CA GLU A 34 -2.17 12.69 -14.70
C GLU A 34 -1.63 13.09 -16.08
N GLU A 35 -2.48 13.62 -16.95
CA GLU A 35 -2.12 13.92 -18.35
C GLU A 35 -0.89 14.82 -18.48
N LYS A 36 -0.73 15.78 -17.57
CA LYS A 36 0.37 16.76 -17.62
C LYS A 36 1.68 16.22 -17.07
N PHE A 37 1.63 15.27 -16.14
CA PHE A 37 2.79 14.86 -15.35
C PHE A 37 3.16 13.38 -15.51
N GLY A 38 2.27 12.58 -16.09
CA GLY A 38 2.41 11.13 -16.08
C GLY A 38 1.90 10.52 -14.77
N HIS A 39 2.51 9.43 -14.34
CA HIS A 39 2.07 8.76 -13.12
C HIS A 39 2.59 9.47 -11.87
N VAL A 40 1.67 9.82 -11.00
CA VAL A 40 1.94 10.32 -9.65
C VAL A 40 1.79 9.15 -8.67
N VAL A 41 2.84 8.88 -7.92
CA VAL A 41 2.83 7.86 -6.86
C VAL A 41 2.52 8.52 -5.53
N LEU A 42 1.68 7.87 -4.74
CA LEU A 42 1.20 8.34 -3.44
C LEU A 42 1.55 7.33 -2.38
N CYS A 43 1.89 7.78 -1.19
CA CYS A 43 2.08 6.90 -0.03
C CYS A 43 1.65 7.58 1.27
N GLY A 44 1.40 6.77 2.28
CA GLY A 44 1.05 7.26 3.62
C GLY A 44 0.67 6.14 4.57
N LEU A 45 0.23 6.55 5.76
CA LEU A 45 -0.43 5.64 6.69
C LEU A 45 -1.89 5.50 6.27
N GLY A 46 -2.43 4.27 6.45
CA GLY A 46 -3.82 3.97 6.13
C GLY A 46 -4.81 4.43 7.21
N GLY A 47 -6.07 4.03 7.04
CA GLY A 47 -7.13 4.33 7.98
C GLY A 47 -7.40 5.82 8.14
N ILE A 48 -7.56 6.28 9.38
CA ILE A 48 -7.88 7.69 9.68
C ILE A 48 -6.84 8.69 9.21
N PHE A 49 -5.58 8.28 9.07
CA PHE A 49 -4.51 9.17 8.61
C PHE A 49 -4.71 9.62 7.17
N VAL A 50 -5.19 8.75 6.30
CA VAL A 50 -5.51 9.11 4.91
C VAL A 50 -6.94 9.61 4.75
N GLU A 51 -7.90 8.99 5.42
CA GLU A 51 -9.33 9.30 5.24
C GLU A 51 -9.73 10.63 5.88
N VAL A 52 -9.22 10.92 7.06
CA VAL A 52 -9.59 12.10 7.86
C VAL A 52 -8.49 13.16 7.81
N LEU A 53 -7.26 12.78 8.10
CA LEU A 53 -6.15 13.73 8.21
C LEU A 53 -5.48 14.06 6.88
N LYS A 54 -5.75 13.27 5.84
CA LYS A 54 -5.19 13.41 4.48
C LYS A 54 -3.66 13.54 4.49
N ASP A 55 -3.01 12.75 5.33
CA ASP A 55 -1.56 12.72 5.47
C ASP A 55 -0.94 11.84 4.38
N VAL A 56 -0.75 12.44 3.23
CA VAL A 56 -0.29 11.78 1.99
C VAL A 56 0.93 12.49 1.46
N SER A 57 1.91 11.72 1.03
CA SER A 57 3.06 12.20 0.29
C SER A 57 3.00 11.73 -1.16
N SER A 58 3.50 12.53 -2.08
CA SER A 58 3.46 12.24 -3.51
C SER A 58 4.80 12.46 -4.19
N GLY A 59 5.03 11.74 -5.28
CA GLY A 59 6.18 11.90 -6.14
C GLY A 59 5.88 11.44 -7.57
N LEU A 60 6.64 11.93 -8.53
CA LEU A 60 6.48 11.56 -9.94
C LEU A 60 7.26 10.29 -10.25
N ALA A 61 6.62 9.31 -10.88
CA ALA A 61 7.30 8.12 -11.35
C ALA A 61 8.20 8.44 -12.57
N PRO A 62 9.37 7.79 -12.71
CA PRO A 62 9.95 6.81 -11.80
C PRO A 62 10.63 7.45 -10.59
N LEU A 63 10.63 6.74 -9.47
CA LEU A 63 11.20 7.19 -8.21
C LEU A 63 12.49 6.45 -7.87
N SER A 64 13.49 7.18 -7.36
CA SER A 64 14.67 6.61 -6.71
C SER A 64 14.36 6.23 -5.26
N TYR A 65 15.26 5.47 -4.63
CA TYR A 65 15.16 5.18 -3.20
C TYR A 65 15.24 6.44 -2.35
N GLU A 66 16.09 7.40 -2.71
CA GLU A 66 16.20 8.69 -2.01
C GLU A 66 14.88 9.45 -2.04
N GLU A 67 14.24 9.49 -3.20
CA GLU A 67 12.93 10.13 -3.35
C GLU A 67 11.85 9.41 -2.55
N ALA A 68 11.86 8.07 -2.55
CA ALA A 68 10.92 7.29 -1.75
C ALA A 68 11.11 7.55 -0.24
N TYR A 69 12.34 7.57 0.25
CA TYR A 69 12.62 7.94 1.65
C TYR A 69 12.17 9.35 1.97
N SER A 70 12.42 10.30 1.07
CA SER A 70 11.96 11.68 1.25
C SER A 70 10.44 11.77 1.35
N MET A 71 9.73 11.00 0.54
CA MET A 71 8.26 10.92 0.62
C MET A 71 7.81 10.39 1.98
N ILE A 72 8.39 9.29 2.45
CA ILE A 72 8.06 8.69 3.74
C ILE A 72 8.34 9.67 4.90
N HIS A 73 9.50 10.32 4.88
CA HIS A 73 9.91 11.24 5.94
C HIS A 73 9.11 12.55 5.95
N SER A 74 8.47 12.91 4.86
CA SER A 74 7.64 14.11 4.76
C SER A 74 6.24 13.94 5.38
N LEU A 75 5.83 12.71 5.69
CA LEU A 75 4.54 12.44 6.33
C LEU A 75 4.51 13.05 7.73
N ARG A 76 3.40 13.70 8.06
CA ARG A 76 3.20 14.27 9.41
C ARG A 76 3.22 13.18 10.48
N ALA A 77 2.68 12.02 10.16
CA ALA A 77 2.65 10.87 11.05
C ALA A 77 3.92 10.00 10.97
N TYR A 78 5.02 10.50 10.39
CA TYR A 78 6.27 9.74 10.25
C TYR A 78 6.78 9.13 11.57
N LYS A 79 6.51 9.78 12.69
CA LYS A 79 6.89 9.25 14.01
C LYS A 79 6.30 7.87 14.30
N ILE A 80 5.14 7.55 13.74
CA ILE A 80 4.51 6.23 13.87
C ILE A 80 5.29 5.20 13.04
N ILE A 81 5.75 5.57 11.85
CA ILE A 81 6.58 4.72 10.99
C ILE A 81 7.93 4.45 11.66
N LYS A 82 8.56 5.49 12.20
CA LYS A 82 9.84 5.37 12.92
C LYS A 82 9.72 4.52 14.19
N GLY A 83 8.56 4.53 14.81
CA GLY A 83 8.33 3.91 16.11
C GLY A 83 8.43 4.91 17.26
N THR A 84 7.72 4.62 18.32
CA THR A 84 7.69 5.39 19.55
C THR A 84 8.00 4.51 20.75
N ARG A 85 8.11 5.09 21.94
CA ARG A 85 8.29 4.31 23.17
C ARG A 85 7.14 3.31 23.33
N GLY A 86 7.48 2.03 23.42
CA GLY A 86 6.53 0.93 23.59
C GLY A 86 5.91 0.39 22.30
N GLN A 87 6.15 1.03 21.15
CA GLN A 87 5.74 0.52 19.85
C GLN A 87 6.92 0.50 18.88
N LYS A 88 7.17 -0.67 18.31
CA LYS A 88 8.19 -0.84 17.29
C LYS A 88 7.74 -0.18 16.01
N GLY A 89 8.70 0.38 15.27
CA GLY A 89 8.45 1.01 13.99
C GLY A 89 8.20 0.02 12.86
N VAL A 90 7.99 0.58 11.69
CA VAL A 90 7.83 -0.12 10.42
C VAL A 90 9.20 -0.33 9.79
N ASN A 91 9.37 -1.38 9.01
CA ASN A 91 10.55 -1.56 8.16
C ASN A 91 10.49 -0.56 6.99
N GLU A 92 11.12 0.60 7.16
CA GLU A 92 11.15 1.68 6.18
C GLU A 92 11.78 1.27 4.86
N ASP A 93 12.84 0.44 4.90
CA ASP A 93 13.53 -0.01 3.69
C ASP A 93 12.59 -0.84 2.82
N LYS A 94 11.79 -1.70 3.41
CA LYS A 94 10.77 -2.48 2.71
C LYS A 94 9.66 -1.59 2.15
N PHE A 95 9.25 -0.57 2.88
CA PHE A 95 8.24 0.37 2.40
C PHE A 95 8.77 1.20 1.21
N ALA A 96 9.99 1.72 1.33
CA ALA A 96 10.65 2.43 0.22
C ALA A 96 10.83 1.52 -1.00
N GLU A 97 11.22 0.26 -0.80
CA GLU A 97 11.33 -0.72 -1.88
C GLU A 97 10.01 -0.91 -2.64
N ILE A 98 8.89 -1.00 -1.93
CA ILE A 98 7.56 -1.12 -2.54
C ILE A 98 7.22 0.12 -3.37
N ILE A 99 7.49 1.31 -2.86
CA ILE A 99 7.26 2.57 -3.58
C ILE A 99 8.07 2.61 -4.87
N VAL A 100 9.36 2.25 -4.82
CA VAL A 100 10.24 2.23 -5.98
C VAL A 100 9.79 1.19 -7.00
N ARG A 101 9.46 -0.02 -6.55
CA ARG A 101 8.98 -1.10 -7.44
C ARG A 101 7.67 -0.73 -8.14
N LEU A 102 6.73 -0.12 -7.42
CA LEU A 102 5.48 0.37 -8.00
C LEU A 102 5.78 1.41 -9.08
N SER A 103 6.61 2.39 -8.78
CA SER A 103 6.97 3.43 -9.75
C SER A 103 7.67 2.86 -10.99
N THR A 104 8.46 1.81 -10.81
CA THR A 104 9.13 1.12 -11.92
C THR A 104 8.12 0.35 -12.78
N LEU A 105 7.16 -0.34 -12.16
CA LEU A 105 6.08 -1.04 -12.86
C LEU A 105 5.35 -0.10 -13.82
N LEU A 106 5.06 1.11 -13.39
CA LEU A 106 4.32 2.11 -14.18
C LEU A 106 5.05 2.57 -15.45
N ARG A 107 6.37 2.36 -15.53
CA ARG A 107 7.13 2.61 -16.78
C ARG A 107 6.82 1.60 -17.87
N PHE A 108 6.48 0.38 -17.48
CA PHE A 108 6.21 -0.72 -18.41
C PHE A 108 4.71 -0.93 -18.63
N ALA A 109 3.92 -0.76 -17.60
CA ALA A 109 2.46 -0.91 -17.64
C ALA A 109 1.79 0.47 -17.73
N THR A 110 2.00 1.15 -18.86
CA THR A 110 1.52 2.54 -19.07
C THR A 110 0.00 2.65 -19.19
N GLU A 111 -0.69 1.53 -19.43
CA GLU A 111 -2.14 1.43 -19.44
C GLU A 111 -2.77 1.52 -18.05
N ILE A 112 -2.00 1.38 -16.98
CA ILE A 112 -2.50 1.57 -15.61
C ILE A 112 -2.84 3.05 -15.41
N LYS A 113 -4.12 3.33 -15.20
CA LYS A 113 -4.60 4.69 -14.92
C LYS A 113 -4.66 4.98 -13.44
N GLU A 114 -4.94 3.98 -12.65
CA GLU A 114 -5.05 4.10 -11.22
C GLU A 114 -4.70 2.77 -10.54
N MET A 115 -3.98 2.86 -9.46
CA MET A 115 -3.60 1.71 -8.65
C MET A 115 -3.62 2.10 -7.18
N ASP A 116 -4.20 1.24 -6.36
CA ASP A 116 -4.26 1.44 -4.92
C ASP A 116 -3.97 0.11 -4.23
N ILE A 117 -2.90 0.07 -3.47
CA ILE A 117 -2.54 -1.05 -2.60
C ILE A 117 -2.80 -0.61 -1.17
N ASN A 118 -3.93 -1.03 -0.63
CA ASN A 118 -4.43 -0.56 0.65
C ASN A 118 -5.37 -1.61 1.29
N PRO A 119 -5.03 -2.14 2.49
CA PRO A 119 -3.85 -1.79 3.25
C PRO A 119 -2.60 -2.58 2.85
N LEU A 120 -1.45 -1.98 3.13
CA LEU A 120 -0.22 -2.69 3.40
C LEU A 120 -0.12 -2.88 4.91
N LEU A 121 0.09 -4.08 5.40
CA LEU A 121 0.35 -4.33 6.81
C LEU A 121 1.84 -4.42 7.07
N ALA A 122 2.33 -3.58 7.96
CA ALA A 122 3.75 -3.36 8.18
C ALA A 122 4.16 -3.57 9.63
N THR A 123 5.27 -4.28 9.80
CA THR A 123 5.97 -4.42 11.06
C THR A 123 7.44 -4.05 10.85
N GLU A 124 8.27 -4.18 11.88
CA GLU A 124 9.72 -4.04 11.74
C GLU A 124 10.35 -5.11 10.81
N LYS A 125 9.66 -6.23 10.58
CA LYS A 125 10.15 -7.37 9.81
C LYS A 125 9.64 -7.43 8.38
N TYR A 126 8.40 -7.01 8.15
CA TYR A 126 7.76 -7.15 6.84
C TYR A 126 6.82 -5.98 6.52
N VAL A 127 6.58 -5.81 5.24
CA VAL A 127 5.49 -4.99 4.69
C VAL A 127 4.78 -5.85 3.65
N ILE A 128 3.51 -6.19 3.89
CA ILE A 128 2.76 -7.13 3.06
C ILE A 128 1.48 -6.47 2.54
N ALA A 129 1.27 -6.56 1.23
CA ALA A 129 0.02 -6.11 0.60
C ALA A 129 -1.12 -7.08 0.96
N VAL A 130 -2.23 -6.54 1.43
CA VAL A 130 -3.44 -7.29 1.77
C VAL A 130 -4.49 -7.18 0.68
N ASP A 131 -4.64 -6.00 0.10
CA ASP A 131 -5.58 -5.77 -0.99
C ASP A 131 -4.97 -4.81 -2.02
N ALA A 132 -5.36 -4.99 -3.28
CA ALA A 132 -4.93 -4.13 -4.37
C ALA A 132 -6.07 -3.94 -5.37
N ARG A 133 -6.24 -2.70 -5.83
CA ARG A 133 -7.18 -2.33 -6.88
C ARG A 133 -6.43 -1.66 -8.02
N ILE A 134 -6.71 -2.07 -9.23
CA ILE A 134 -6.05 -1.54 -10.42
C ILE A 134 -7.11 -1.23 -11.47
N ARG A 135 -7.05 -0.01 -12.00
CA ARG A 135 -7.84 0.41 -13.15
C ARG A 135 -6.92 0.59 -14.36
N ILE A 136 -7.22 -0.12 -15.42
CA ILE A 136 -6.51 -0.03 -16.68
C ILE A 136 -7.44 0.50 -17.78
N GLU A 137 -6.88 1.28 -18.70
CA GLU A 137 -7.54 1.68 -19.94
C GLU A 137 -6.82 1.04 -21.11
N LYS A 138 -7.54 0.29 -21.91
CA LYS A 138 -7.03 -0.19 -23.20
C LYS A 138 -6.89 0.99 -24.13
N LYS A 139 -5.73 1.09 -24.74
CA LYS A 139 -5.50 2.03 -25.85
C LYS A 139 -6.23 1.57 -27.09
#